data_fd7a53a3105da8698d55d659a4b7fa4a
#
_entry.id   fd7a53a3105da8698d55d659a4b7fa4a
#
_cell.length_a   1.000
_cell.length_b   1.000
_cell.length_c   1.000
_cell.angle_alpha   90.00
_cell.angle_beta   90.00
_cell.angle_gamma   90.00
#
_symmetry.space_group_name_H-M   'P 1'
#
loop_
_entity.id
_entity.type
_entity.pdbx_description
1 polymer ?
#
loop_
_entity_poly.entity_id
_entity_poly.type
_entity_poly.pdbx_seq_one_letter_code
_entity_poly.pdbx_strand_id
1 'polypeptide(L)'
;MTVQDETASLVARLESLRGPLTGYCYRLLGASGEVDDAVQETMLRAFRAIGGYDPGRAGLSTWVHKIATNVCLDMLRGAERRALPWDMGPAATGGDLGAPLPPGRWVEPPPGLGPVSADDPAHLALRHETLRLAFVAALQWLPPRQRAVLVLRDVLGFSAVEAAEVMETSVAAANSALQRARATLEQRRPRPSDPAEPADPAQRDLLRRYVRAFETHDVRGLVDVLADDARSGMPPFPWWLDGPAGIAAVLSVAADACAGDRLVPGVVAGGCWTLGQYRPDAGGALRPFALLVLELRGGRIGDVVTYLEYGDRFAAYGLPVSL
;
A
#
# COMPACT_ATOMS: atom_id res chain seq x y z
N MET A 1 -16.31 33.19 22.31
CA MET A 1 -15.99 31.80 21.99
C MET A 1 -15.63 31.14 23.31
N THR A 2 -16.34 30.12 23.72
CA THR A 2 -16.10 29.47 25.02
C THR A 2 -14.94 28.48 24.88
N VAL A 3 -14.25 28.13 25.98
CA VAL A 3 -13.19 27.10 26.01
C VAL A 3 -13.70 25.76 25.45
N GLN A 4 -14.99 25.47 25.61
CA GLN A 4 -15.63 24.28 25.03
C GLN A 4 -15.73 24.34 23.49
N ASP A 5 -16.02 25.54 22.91
CA ASP A 5 -16.09 25.73 21.47
C ASP A 5 -14.70 25.58 20.82
N GLU A 6 -13.66 26.08 21.49
CA GLU A 6 -12.27 25.93 21.02
C GLU A 6 -11.81 24.49 21.03
N THR A 7 -12.12 23.75 22.10
CA THR A 7 -11.79 22.31 22.21
C THR A 7 -12.54 21.51 21.15
N ALA A 8 -13.83 21.75 20.93
CA ALA A 8 -14.62 21.07 19.90
C ALA A 8 -14.06 21.34 18.47
N SER A 9 -13.66 22.58 18.18
CA SER A 9 -13.02 22.95 16.92
C SER A 9 -11.68 22.22 16.74
N LEU A 10 -10.88 22.11 17.79
CA LEU A 10 -9.58 21.44 17.77
C LEU A 10 -9.74 19.94 17.55
N VAL A 11 -10.76 19.32 18.18
CA VAL A 11 -11.14 17.91 17.98
C VAL A 11 -11.54 17.65 16.52
N ALA A 12 -12.37 18.49 15.93
CA ALA A 12 -12.77 18.34 14.52
C ALA A 12 -11.56 18.46 13.57
N ARG A 13 -10.64 19.38 13.85
CA ARG A 13 -9.38 19.52 13.10
C ARG A 13 -8.47 18.30 13.27
N LEU A 14 -8.43 17.70 14.46
CA LEU A 14 -7.68 16.47 14.71
C LEU A 14 -8.26 15.31 13.89
N GLU A 15 -9.59 15.13 13.88
CA GLU A 15 -10.24 14.10 13.06
C GLU A 15 -9.98 14.29 11.55
N SER A 16 -9.89 15.51 11.05
CA SER A 16 -9.56 15.76 9.65
C SER A 16 -8.14 15.28 9.25
N LEU A 17 -7.25 15.05 10.22
CA LEU A 17 -5.91 14.52 9.99
C LEU A 17 -5.87 12.99 9.88
N ARG A 18 -6.97 12.28 10.15
CA ARG A 18 -7.00 10.80 10.11
C ARG A 18 -6.53 10.24 8.77
N GLY A 19 -7.06 10.73 7.64
CA GLY A 19 -6.65 10.30 6.30
C GLY A 19 -5.17 10.56 6.00
N PRO A 20 -4.64 11.78 6.18
CA PRO A 20 -3.20 12.04 6.11
C PRO A 20 -2.34 11.12 6.98
N LEU A 21 -2.76 10.85 8.22
CA LEU A 21 -2.06 9.95 9.14
C LEU A 21 -2.08 8.49 8.65
N THR A 22 -3.20 8.02 8.10
CA THR A 22 -3.30 6.68 7.50
C THR A 22 -2.25 6.51 6.40
N GLY A 23 -2.16 7.48 5.48
CA GLY A 23 -1.15 7.46 4.43
C GLY A 23 0.30 7.54 4.95
N TYR A 24 0.54 8.32 6.00
CA TYR A 24 1.84 8.42 6.67
C TYR A 24 2.24 7.09 7.32
N CYS A 25 1.36 6.53 8.17
CA CYS A 25 1.60 5.28 8.87
C CYS A 25 1.82 4.12 7.90
N TYR A 26 1.05 4.06 6.80
CA TYR A 26 1.24 3.02 5.78
C TYR A 26 2.63 3.08 5.13
N ARG A 27 3.13 4.27 4.79
CA ARG A 27 4.50 4.41 4.26
C ARG A 27 5.57 3.97 5.25
N LEU A 28 5.32 4.17 6.54
CA LEU A 28 6.24 3.72 7.58
C LEU A 28 6.16 2.21 7.82
N LEU A 29 4.97 1.68 7.99
CA LEU A 29 4.75 0.30 8.42
C LEU A 29 4.75 -0.69 7.25
N GLY A 30 4.15 -0.33 6.11
CA GLY A 30 4.01 -1.22 4.96
C GLY A 30 2.97 -2.33 5.15
N ALA A 31 2.13 -2.24 6.18
CA ALA A 31 1.10 -3.23 6.49
C ALA A 31 -0.22 -2.53 6.83
N SER A 32 -1.23 -2.69 5.99
CA SER A 32 -2.53 -2.01 6.16
C SER A 32 -3.25 -2.41 7.45
N GLY A 33 -3.09 -3.65 7.93
CA GLY A 33 -3.65 -4.10 9.21
C GLY A 33 -3.09 -3.33 10.41
N GLU A 34 -1.77 -3.13 10.45
CA GLU A 34 -1.10 -2.38 11.51
C GLU A 34 -1.33 -0.86 11.43
N VAL A 35 -1.67 -0.35 10.24
CA VAL A 35 -1.96 1.09 10.04
C VAL A 35 -3.18 1.51 10.84
N ASP A 36 -4.24 0.70 10.85
CA ASP A 36 -5.46 1.01 11.58
C ASP A 36 -5.17 1.15 13.08
N ASP A 37 -4.38 0.23 13.64
CA ASP A 37 -3.94 0.26 15.04
C ASP A 37 -3.05 1.48 15.33
N ALA A 38 -2.09 1.78 14.45
CA ALA A 38 -1.20 2.94 14.60
C ALA A 38 -1.96 4.25 14.58
N VAL A 39 -2.93 4.40 13.67
CA VAL A 39 -3.76 5.61 13.57
C VAL A 39 -4.68 5.71 14.80
N GLN A 40 -5.31 4.62 15.21
CA GLN A 40 -6.17 4.61 16.39
C GLN A 40 -5.39 4.99 17.65
N GLU A 41 -4.22 4.40 17.89
CA GLU A 41 -3.37 4.72 19.03
C GLU A 41 -2.86 6.18 18.98
N THR A 42 -2.49 6.66 17.79
CA THR A 42 -2.09 8.05 17.58
C THR A 42 -3.21 9.01 17.96
N MET A 43 -4.42 8.77 17.46
CA MET A 43 -5.59 9.60 17.76
C MET A 43 -5.93 9.57 19.26
N LEU A 44 -5.87 8.39 19.86
CA LEU A 44 -6.13 8.24 21.29
C LEU A 44 -5.12 9.02 22.15
N ARG A 45 -3.83 8.94 21.82
CA ARG A 45 -2.78 9.72 22.51
C ARG A 45 -2.98 11.22 22.27
N ALA A 46 -3.30 11.63 21.05
CA ALA A 46 -3.56 13.02 20.72
C ALA A 46 -4.78 13.57 21.50
N PHE A 47 -5.89 12.84 21.56
CA PHE A 47 -7.06 13.24 22.34
C PHE A 47 -6.75 13.39 23.84
N ARG A 48 -6.00 12.47 24.43
CA ARG A 48 -5.61 12.54 25.83
C ARG A 48 -4.69 13.73 26.14
N ALA A 49 -3.87 14.13 25.19
CA ALA A 49 -2.88 15.19 25.33
C ALA A 49 -3.35 16.55 24.79
N ILE A 50 -4.56 16.64 24.21
CA ILE A 50 -5.05 17.84 23.49
C ILE A 50 -5.14 19.08 24.37
N GLY A 51 -5.43 18.91 25.67
CA GLY A 51 -5.46 20.02 26.63
C GLY A 51 -4.10 20.66 26.91
N GLY A 52 -3.00 19.97 26.55
CA GLY A 52 -1.64 20.49 26.65
C GLY A 52 -1.05 20.93 25.31
N TYR A 53 -1.83 20.90 24.21
CA TYR A 53 -1.39 21.37 22.92
C TYR A 53 -1.24 22.89 22.91
N ASP A 54 -0.06 23.36 22.51
CA ASP A 54 0.25 24.80 22.39
C ASP A 54 0.52 25.15 20.90
N PRO A 55 -0.41 25.86 20.23
CA PRO A 55 -0.25 26.27 18.84
C PRO A 55 0.92 27.25 18.62
N GLY A 56 1.42 27.91 19.65
CA GLY A 56 2.60 28.78 19.59
C GLY A 56 3.91 28.02 19.46
N ARG A 57 3.93 26.73 19.80
CA ARG A 57 5.12 25.87 19.72
C ARG A 57 5.19 25.10 18.42
N ALA A 58 4.10 24.48 17.99
CA ALA A 58 4.07 23.71 16.76
C ALA A 58 2.66 23.72 16.14
N GLY A 59 2.58 23.59 14.82
CA GLY A 59 1.32 23.36 14.13
C GLY A 59 0.68 22.04 14.55
N LEU A 60 -0.67 21.96 14.52
CA LEU A 60 -1.40 20.74 14.92
C LEU A 60 -0.92 19.51 14.12
N SER A 61 -0.68 19.68 12.81
CA SER A 61 -0.17 18.59 11.96
C SER A 61 1.20 18.10 12.43
N THR A 62 2.14 18.99 12.72
CA THR A 62 3.48 18.66 13.22
C THR A 62 3.40 17.91 14.54
N TRP A 63 2.57 18.42 15.46
CA TRP A 63 2.39 17.81 16.77
C TRP A 63 1.80 16.39 16.69
N VAL A 64 0.77 16.16 15.85
CA VAL A 64 0.16 14.83 15.68
C VAL A 64 1.09 13.87 14.93
N HIS A 65 1.82 14.35 13.91
CA HIS A 65 2.81 13.51 13.22
C HIS A 65 3.97 13.09 14.13
N LYS A 66 4.34 13.91 15.13
CA LYS A 66 5.28 13.48 16.17
C LYS A 66 4.75 12.28 16.97
N ILE A 67 3.49 12.31 17.38
CA ILE A 67 2.85 11.19 18.07
C ILE A 67 2.82 9.95 17.17
N ALA A 68 2.36 10.09 15.92
CA ALA A 68 2.29 9.01 14.94
C ALA A 68 3.66 8.39 14.65
N THR A 69 4.69 9.23 14.53
CA THR A 69 6.07 8.77 14.32
C THR A 69 6.53 7.89 15.46
N ASN A 70 6.32 8.31 16.70
CA ASN A 70 6.72 7.54 17.86
C ASN A 70 5.96 6.20 17.93
N VAL A 71 4.64 6.22 17.68
CA VAL A 71 3.83 4.98 17.61
C VAL A 71 4.39 4.02 16.56
N CYS A 72 4.60 4.49 15.32
CA CYS A 72 5.13 3.64 14.25
C CYS A 72 6.55 3.14 14.53
N LEU A 73 7.43 4.00 15.09
CA LEU A 73 8.79 3.57 15.46
C LEU A 73 8.79 2.54 16.57
N ASP A 74 7.87 2.63 17.53
CA ASP A 74 7.70 1.62 18.58
C ASP A 74 7.24 0.28 18.00
N MET A 75 6.25 0.28 17.09
CA MET A 75 5.77 -0.92 16.40
C MET A 75 6.85 -1.58 15.52
N LEU A 76 7.77 -0.79 14.96
CA LEU A 76 8.86 -1.30 14.14
C LEU A 76 10.07 -1.81 14.93
N ARG A 77 10.06 -1.71 16.27
CA ARG A 77 11.16 -2.25 17.09
C ARG A 77 11.17 -3.78 17.04
N GLY A 78 12.27 -4.33 16.52
CA GLY A 78 12.42 -5.77 16.36
C GLY A 78 11.63 -6.40 15.22
N ALA A 79 10.86 -5.60 14.46
CA ALA A 79 10.15 -6.10 13.29
C ALA A 79 11.14 -6.39 12.16
N GLU A 80 10.90 -7.49 11.44
CA GLU A 80 11.64 -7.80 10.24
C GLU A 80 11.21 -6.88 9.07
N ARG A 81 12.12 -6.71 8.10
CA ARG A 81 11.83 -5.93 6.89
C ARG A 81 10.73 -6.60 6.06
N ARG A 82 9.69 -5.87 5.75
CA ARG A 82 8.68 -6.29 4.77
C ARG A 82 9.21 -6.17 3.36
N ALA A 83 8.75 -7.05 2.48
CA ALA A 83 9.19 -7.10 1.09
C ALA A 83 8.07 -7.54 0.15
N LEU A 84 8.29 -7.38 -1.14
CA LEU A 84 7.50 -8.04 -2.19
C LEU A 84 8.19 -9.37 -2.58
N PRO A 85 7.47 -10.32 -3.20
CA PRO A 85 8.03 -11.63 -3.53
C PRO A 85 9.35 -11.56 -4.30
N TRP A 86 9.47 -10.67 -5.26
CA TRP A 86 10.68 -10.47 -6.07
C TRP A 86 11.85 -9.79 -5.34
N ASP A 87 11.63 -9.29 -4.13
CA ASP A 87 12.69 -8.76 -3.27
C ASP A 87 13.28 -9.83 -2.32
N MET A 88 12.74 -11.05 -2.33
CA MET A 88 13.11 -12.12 -1.40
C MET A 88 13.95 -13.23 -2.02
N GLY A 89 13.90 -13.40 -3.34
CA GLY A 89 14.64 -14.46 -4.01
C GLY A 89 14.50 -14.40 -5.53
N PRO A 90 15.12 -15.36 -6.24
CA PRO A 90 15.00 -15.45 -7.69
C PRO A 90 13.57 -15.84 -8.11
N ALA A 91 13.23 -15.56 -9.36
CA ALA A 91 11.97 -16.01 -9.96
C ALA A 91 11.85 -17.53 -9.94
N ALA A 92 10.65 -18.01 -9.68
CA ALA A 92 10.35 -19.44 -9.76
C ALA A 92 10.30 -19.92 -11.21
N THR A 93 10.67 -21.19 -11.43
CA THR A 93 10.61 -21.84 -12.75
C THR A 93 9.43 -22.81 -12.86
N GLY A 94 8.57 -22.88 -11.84
CA GLY A 94 7.42 -23.79 -11.80
C GLY A 94 6.35 -23.35 -10.79
N GLY A 95 5.32 -24.17 -10.66
CA GLY A 95 4.15 -23.90 -9.81
C GLY A 95 4.30 -24.32 -8.34
N ASP A 96 5.46 -24.82 -7.91
CA ASP A 96 5.71 -25.13 -6.49
C ASP A 96 5.88 -23.84 -5.70
N LEU A 97 4.93 -23.54 -4.83
CA LEU A 97 4.90 -22.31 -4.03
C LEU A 97 5.89 -22.36 -2.85
N GLY A 98 6.35 -23.54 -2.44
CA GLY A 98 7.13 -23.75 -1.23
C GLY A 98 6.34 -23.51 0.05
N ALA A 99 7.04 -23.23 1.15
CA ALA A 99 6.41 -22.94 2.43
C ALA A 99 5.99 -21.45 2.54
N PRO A 100 4.83 -21.15 3.13
CA PRO A 100 4.44 -19.78 3.39
C PRO A 100 5.36 -19.14 4.44
N LEU A 101 5.64 -17.87 4.27
CA LEU A 101 6.38 -17.08 5.26
C LEU A 101 5.44 -16.59 6.38
N PRO A 102 5.99 -16.34 7.58
CA PRO A 102 5.20 -15.81 8.69
C PRO A 102 4.49 -14.49 8.36
N PRO A 103 3.39 -14.16 9.06
CA PRO A 103 2.77 -12.84 8.99
C PRO A 103 3.80 -11.72 9.25
N GLY A 104 3.58 -10.56 8.65
CA GLY A 104 4.47 -9.40 8.83
C GLY A 104 5.71 -9.36 7.92
N ARG A 105 5.93 -10.37 7.08
CA ARG A 105 7.04 -10.39 6.11
C ARG A 105 6.71 -9.65 4.81
N TRP A 106 5.47 -9.35 4.57
CA TRP A 106 4.98 -8.79 3.31
C TRP A 106 4.64 -7.32 3.43
N VAL A 107 4.92 -6.56 2.37
CA VAL A 107 4.23 -5.29 2.15
C VAL A 107 2.80 -5.64 1.78
N GLU A 108 1.85 -5.24 2.61
CA GLU A 108 0.43 -5.49 2.37
C GLU A 108 -0.15 -4.48 1.38
N PRO A 109 -1.31 -4.79 0.76
CA PRO A 109 -1.99 -3.86 -0.12
C PRO A 109 -2.20 -2.49 0.55
N PRO A 110 -2.10 -1.38 -0.22
CA PRO A 110 -2.37 -0.06 0.34
C PRO A 110 -3.80 0.01 0.88
N PRO A 111 -4.02 0.69 2.02
CA PRO A 111 -5.37 0.86 2.55
C PRO A 111 -6.25 1.59 1.55
N GLY A 112 -7.51 1.21 1.47
CA GLY A 112 -8.54 1.94 0.75
C GLY A 112 -8.72 3.30 1.42
N LEU A 113 -7.95 4.29 1.03
CA LEU A 113 -8.17 5.66 1.47
C LEU A 113 -9.44 6.16 0.78
N GLY A 114 -10.46 6.49 1.58
CA GLY A 114 -11.67 7.14 1.09
C GLY A 114 -11.35 8.38 0.23
N PRO A 115 -12.35 8.99 -0.43
CA PRO A 115 -12.15 10.13 -1.30
C PRO A 115 -11.40 11.23 -0.55
N VAL A 116 -10.18 11.51 -1.01
CA VAL A 116 -9.35 12.58 -0.46
C VAL A 116 -9.83 13.88 -1.06
N SER A 117 -10.13 14.88 -0.23
CA SER A 117 -10.43 16.24 -0.69
C SER A 117 -9.32 16.71 -1.63
N ALA A 118 -9.71 17.05 -2.87
CA ALA A 118 -8.79 17.32 -3.96
C ALA A 118 -8.61 18.83 -4.10
N ASP A 119 -7.81 19.41 -3.22
CA ASP A 119 -7.49 20.84 -3.34
C ASP A 119 -6.36 21.13 -4.34
N ASP A 120 -5.53 20.10 -4.70
CA ASP A 120 -4.46 20.23 -5.69
C ASP A 120 -4.22 18.90 -6.43
N PRO A 121 -4.46 18.83 -7.77
CA PRO A 121 -4.23 17.62 -8.57
C PRO A 121 -2.78 17.11 -8.54
N ALA A 122 -1.79 17.99 -8.49
CA ALA A 122 -0.38 17.61 -8.43
C ALA A 122 -0.03 16.94 -7.10
N HIS A 123 -0.54 17.46 -6.00
CA HIS A 123 -0.43 16.84 -4.67
C HIS A 123 -1.14 15.48 -4.60
N LEU A 124 -2.30 15.35 -5.26
CA LEU A 124 -3.00 14.06 -5.35
C LEU A 124 -2.18 13.03 -6.12
N ALA A 125 -1.63 13.39 -7.29
CA ALA A 125 -0.80 12.49 -8.08
C ALA A 125 0.43 12.00 -7.29
N LEU A 126 1.16 12.91 -6.63
CA LEU A 126 2.29 12.56 -5.78
C LEU A 126 1.88 11.66 -4.61
N ARG A 127 0.73 11.91 -3.99
CA ARG A 127 0.22 11.08 -2.89
C ARG A 127 -0.14 9.67 -3.36
N HIS A 128 -0.76 9.53 -4.53
CA HIS A 128 -1.07 8.22 -5.12
C HIS A 128 0.21 7.47 -5.48
N GLU A 129 1.16 8.10 -6.14
CA GLU A 129 2.43 7.49 -6.50
C GLU A 129 3.20 6.99 -5.28
N THR A 130 3.24 7.77 -4.20
CA THR A 130 3.97 7.41 -2.98
C THR A 130 3.25 6.41 -2.06
N LEU A 131 2.01 6.05 -2.35
CA LEU A 131 1.26 4.97 -1.69
C LEU A 131 1.29 3.65 -2.48
N ARG A 132 1.84 3.66 -3.68
CA ARG A 132 1.95 2.45 -4.50
C ARG A 132 2.77 1.38 -3.79
N LEU A 133 2.37 0.15 -4.02
CA LEU A 133 2.96 -1.03 -3.40
C LEU A 133 4.49 -1.10 -3.60
N ALA A 134 4.95 -0.89 -4.84
CA ALA A 134 6.37 -0.89 -5.18
C ALA A 134 7.17 0.23 -4.48
N PHE A 135 6.59 1.43 -4.33
CA PHE A 135 7.24 2.52 -3.61
C PHE A 135 7.34 2.23 -2.11
N VAL A 136 6.26 1.74 -1.50
CA VAL A 136 6.25 1.38 -0.07
C VAL A 136 7.21 0.22 0.20
N ALA A 137 7.32 -0.75 -0.71
CA ALA A 137 8.32 -1.81 -0.63
C ALA A 137 9.77 -1.25 -0.68
N ALA A 138 10.03 -0.30 -1.57
CA ALA A 138 11.34 0.37 -1.63
C ALA A 138 11.66 1.12 -0.33
N LEU A 139 10.66 1.77 0.29
CA LEU A 139 10.83 2.43 1.59
C LEU A 139 11.24 1.45 2.70
N GLN A 140 10.83 0.17 2.62
CA GLN A 140 11.19 -0.81 3.66
C GLN A 140 12.69 -1.13 3.70
N TRP A 141 13.47 -0.78 2.68
CA TRP A 141 14.93 -0.87 2.70
C TRP A 141 15.60 0.19 3.57
N LEU A 142 14.88 1.25 3.95
CA LEU A 142 15.38 2.31 4.80
C LEU A 142 15.26 1.94 6.28
N PRO A 143 16.28 2.24 7.12
CA PRO A 143 16.10 2.25 8.56
C PRO A 143 14.88 3.10 8.96
N PRO A 144 14.07 2.69 9.96
CA PRO A 144 12.80 3.35 10.28
C PRO A 144 12.88 4.87 10.45
N ARG A 145 13.92 5.38 11.15
CA ARG A 145 14.10 6.83 11.33
C ARG A 145 14.46 7.56 10.02
N GLN A 146 15.23 6.95 9.12
CA GLN A 146 15.53 7.53 7.82
C GLN A 146 14.28 7.56 6.92
N ARG A 147 13.47 6.50 6.97
CA ARG A 147 12.18 6.40 6.28
C ARG A 147 11.25 7.52 6.75
N ALA A 148 11.10 7.70 8.06
CA ALA A 148 10.24 8.76 8.62
C ALA A 148 10.67 10.15 8.15
N VAL A 149 11.96 10.49 8.22
CA VAL A 149 12.46 11.79 7.74
C VAL A 149 12.20 11.98 6.26
N LEU A 150 12.43 10.96 5.43
CA LEU A 150 12.18 11.04 3.99
C LEU A 150 10.69 11.30 3.70
N VAL A 151 9.80 10.56 4.34
CA VAL A 151 8.35 10.74 4.14
C VAL A 151 7.89 12.12 4.61
N LEU A 152 8.35 12.60 5.77
CA LEU A 152 8.02 13.95 6.26
C LEU A 152 8.47 15.03 5.29
N ARG A 153 9.73 14.94 4.79
CA ARG A 153 10.34 15.98 3.97
C ARG A 153 9.90 15.95 2.51
N ASP A 154 9.97 14.79 1.89
CA ASP A 154 9.83 14.65 0.42
C ASP A 154 8.40 14.32 0.00
N VAL A 155 7.59 13.73 0.89
CA VAL A 155 6.20 13.37 0.58
C VAL A 155 5.20 14.33 1.21
N LEU A 156 5.39 14.69 2.48
CA LEU A 156 4.45 15.54 3.21
C LEU A 156 4.82 17.03 3.20
N GLY A 157 6.00 17.38 2.68
CA GLY A 157 6.42 18.77 2.52
C GLY A 157 6.78 19.51 3.82
N PHE A 158 7.02 18.79 4.91
CA PHE A 158 7.45 19.41 6.16
C PHE A 158 8.78 20.14 5.96
N SER A 159 8.96 21.30 6.60
CA SER A 159 10.24 22.01 6.64
C SER A 159 11.31 21.20 7.39
N ALA A 160 12.57 21.55 7.22
CA ALA A 160 13.66 20.87 7.94
C ALA A 160 13.53 21.02 9.47
N VAL A 161 13.00 22.16 9.92
CA VAL A 161 12.77 22.46 11.34
C VAL A 161 11.64 21.58 11.88
N GLU A 162 10.48 21.54 11.20
CA GLU A 162 9.35 20.70 11.60
C GLU A 162 9.71 19.20 11.60
N ALA A 163 10.40 18.72 10.57
CA ALA A 163 10.84 17.31 10.53
C ALA A 163 11.82 16.98 11.68
N ALA A 164 12.72 17.90 12.02
CA ALA A 164 13.62 17.74 13.16
C ALA A 164 12.86 17.71 14.49
N GLU A 165 11.81 18.53 14.63
CA GLU A 165 10.94 18.56 15.81
C GLU A 165 10.15 17.25 15.92
N VAL A 166 9.51 16.78 14.85
CA VAL A 166 8.80 15.48 14.80
C VAL A 166 9.72 14.33 15.20
N MET A 167 10.96 14.34 14.70
CA MET A 167 11.94 13.28 14.94
C MET A 167 12.71 13.41 16.25
N GLU A 168 12.45 14.47 17.03
CA GLU A 168 13.17 14.80 18.28
C GLU A 168 14.69 14.78 18.08
N THR A 169 15.16 15.53 17.07
CA THR A 169 16.56 15.59 16.68
C THR A 169 16.98 16.98 16.20
N SER A 170 18.26 17.18 15.89
CA SER A 170 18.72 18.42 15.28
C SER A 170 18.41 18.48 13.78
N VAL A 171 18.27 19.68 13.23
CA VAL A 171 18.09 19.91 11.79
C VAL A 171 19.23 19.30 10.98
N ALA A 172 20.48 19.40 11.48
CA ALA A 172 21.65 18.80 10.84
C ALA A 172 21.56 17.26 10.79
N ALA A 173 21.11 16.63 11.89
CA ALA A 173 20.93 15.17 11.94
C ALA A 173 19.77 14.71 11.04
N ALA A 174 18.65 15.45 11.01
CA ALA A 174 17.53 15.17 10.10
C ALA A 174 17.97 15.28 8.63
N ASN A 175 18.69 16.33 8.24
CA ASN A 175 19.20 16.48 6.87
C ASN A 175 20.18 15.36 6.48
N SER A 176 21.07 14.96 7.38
CA SER A 176 22.00 13.85 7.15
C SER A 176 21.25 12.51 6.98
N ALA A 177 20.19 12.28 7.78
CA ALA A 177 19.33 11.12 7.64
C ALA A 177 18.59 11.12 6.30
N LEU A 178 18.07 12.27 5.86
CA LEU A 178 17.41 12.45 4.57
C LEU A 178 18.34 12.15 3.40
N GLN A 179 19.57 12.66 3.43
CA GLN A 179 20.56 12.39 2.38
C GLN A 179 20.84 10.88 2.24
N ARG A 180 21.05 10.18 3.36
CA ARG A 180 21.25 8.72 3.35
C ARG A 180 20.02 7.99 2.83
N ALA A 181 18.82 8.42 3.23
CA ALA A 181 17.58 7.83 2.76
C ALA A 181 17.42 7.95 1.25
N ARG A 182 17.68 9.16 0.69
CA ARG A 182 17.62 9.40 -0.76
C ARG A 182 18.62 8.55 -1.53
N ALA A 183 19.86 8.45 -1.05
CA ALA A 183 20.90 7.63 -1.69
C ALA A 183 20.49 6.14 -1.71
N THR A 184 19.93 5.62 -0.63
CA THR A 184 19.45 4.23 -0.58
C THR A 184 18.25 4.03 -1.52
N LEU A 185 17.30 4.96 -1.54
CA LEU A 185 16.11 4.87 -2.38
C LEU A 185 16.45 4.95 -3.89
N GLU A 186 17.44 5.75 -4.27
CA GLU A 186 17.93 5.83 -5.65
C GLU A 186 18.47 4.49 -6.13
N GLN A 187 19.18 3.75 -5.27
CA GLN A 187 19.68 2.40 -5.58
C GLN A 187 18.56 1.36 -5.67
N ARG A 188 17.42 1.62 -5.04
CA ARG A 188 16.25 0.73 -4.92
C ARG A 188 15.04 1.29 -5.66
N ARG A 189 15.26 2.15 -6.65
CA ARG A 189 14.19 2.85 -7.35
C ARG A 189 13.17 1.87 -7.89
N PRO A 190 11.88 2.00 -7.51
CA PRO A 190 10.84 1.14 -8.03
C PRO A 190 10.69 1.36 -9.54
N ARG A 191 10.27 0.32 -10.25
CA ARG A 191 9.94 0.45 -11.67
C ARG A 191 8.83 1.50 -11.83
N PRO A 192 8.89 2.35 -12.88
CA PRO A 192 7.80 3.28 -13.16
C PRO A 192 6.50 2.52 -13.41
N SER A 193 5.37 3.07 -13.00
CA SER A 193 4.05 2.53 -13.32
C SER A 193 3.07 3.66 -13.59
N ASP A 194 2.07 3.34 -14.39
CA ASP A 194 0.98 4.26 -14.70
C ASP A 194 -0.01 4.28 -13.52
N PRO A 195 -0.52 5.44 -13.10
CA PRO A 195 -1.55 5.49 -12.07
C PRO A 195 -2.85 4.81 -12.55
N ALA A 196 -3.55 4.14 -11.64
CA ALA A 196 -4.88 3.63 -11.94
C ALA A 196 -5.90 4.76 -12.03
N GLU A 197 -6.51 4.91 -13.20
CA GLU A 197 -7.49 5.94 -13.51
C GLU A 197 -8.85 5.31 -13.85
N PRO A 198 -9.79 5.20 -12.88
CA PRO A 198 -11.09 4.56 -13.12
C PRO A 198 -11.93 5.22 -14.22
N ALA A 199 -11.69 6.49 -14.51
CA ALA A 199 -12.37 7.21 -15.58
C ALA A 199 -11.80 6.91 -16.98
N ASP A 200 -10.56 6.39 -17.08
CA ASP A 200 -9.92 6.09 -18.37
C ASP A 200 -10.58 4.86 -19.04
N PRO A 201 -11.16 5.02 -20.25
CA PRO A 201 -11.77 3.91 -20.96
C PRO A 201 -10.80 2.81 -21.36
N ALA A 202 -9.54 3.15 -21.68
CA ALA A 202 -8.52 2.19 -22.09
C ALA A 202 -8.11 1.29 -20.91
N GLN A 203 -7.93 1.88 -19.72
CA GLN A 203 -7.63 1.09 -18.51
C GLN A 203 -8.80 0.19 -18.11
N ARG A 204 -10.03 0.69 -18.22
CA ARG A 204 -11.21 -0.15 -17.95
C ARG A 204 -11.34 -1.31 -18.96
N ASP A 205 -10.98 -1.09 -20.22
CA ASP A 205 -10.97 -2.16 -21.21
C ASP A 205 -9.88 -3.19 -20.90
N LEU A 206 -8.68 -2.75 -20.57
CA LEU A 206 -7.57 -3.60 -20.15
C LEU A 206 -8.00 -4.49 -18.97
N LEU A 207 -8.62 -3.90 -17.95
CA LEU A 207 -9.10 -4.63 -16.79
C LEU A 207 -10.18 -5.66 -17.14
N ARG A 208 -11.16 -5.31 -17.99
CA ARG A 208 -12.18 -6.26 -18.46
C ARG A 208 -11.55 -7.44 -19.21
N ARG A 209 -10.56 -7.18 -20.07
CA ARG A 209 -9.84 -8.24 -20.81
C ARG A 209 -9.10 -9.16 -19.85
N TYR A 210 -8.41 -8.60 -18.85
CA TYR A 210 -7.74 -9.38 -17.81
C TYR A 210 -8.72 -10.27 -17.04
N VAL A 211 -9.82 -9.70 -16.52
CA VAL A 211 -10.85 -10.43 -15.76
C VAL A 211 -11.42 -11.55 -16.62
N ARG A 212 -11.82 -11.26 -17.86
CA ARG A 212 -12.40 -12.26 -18.77
C ARG A 212 -11.39 -13.39 -19.03
N ALA A 213 -10.15 -13.06 -19.36
CA ALA A 213 -9.12 -14.05 -19.67
C ALA A 213 -8.83 -14.95 -18.45
N PHE A 214 -8.79 -14.38 -17.24
CA PHE A 214 -8.65 -15.13 -16.00
C PHE A 214 -9.83 -16.10 -15.79
N GLU A 215 -11.05 -15.61 -15.82
CA GLU A 215 -12.28 -16.41 -15.55
C GLU A 215 -12.52 -17.50 -16.59
N THR A 216 -12.07 -17.31 -17.84
CA THR A 216 -12.18 -18.31 -18.92
C THR A 216 -10.94 -19.18 -19.10
N HIS A 217 -9.91 -18.99 -18.25
CA HIS A 217 -8.60 -19.68 -18.34
C HIS A 217 -7.93 -19.50 -19.71
N ASP A 218 -8.18 -18.35 -20.36
CA ASP A 218 -7.52 -17.95 -21.60
C ASP A 218 -6.11 -17.44 -21.31
N VAL A 219 -5.15 -18.37 -21.19
CA VAL A 219 -3.75 -18.04 -20.90
C VAL A 219 -3.18 -17.08 -21.95
N ARG A 220 -3.55 -17.22 -23.23
CA ARG A 220 -3.11 -16.34 -24.31
C ARG A 220 -3.65 -14.93 -24.11
N GLY A 221 -4.94 -14.82 -23.83
CA GLY A 221 -5.57 -13.52 -23.54
C GLY A 221 -4.98 -12.85 -22.28
N LEU A 222 -4.57 -13.62 -21.27
CA LEU A 222 -3.83 -13.08 -20.13
C LEU A 222 -2.47 -12.53 -20.53
N VAL A 223 -1.69 -13.28 -21.30
CA VAL A 223 -0.37 -12.85 -21.79
C VAL A 223 -0.47 -11.57 -22.63
N ASP A 224 -1.48 -11.46 -23.50
CA ASP A 224 -1.69 -10.33 -24.39
C ASP A 224 -1.92 -8.99 -23.65
N VAL A 225 -2.33 -9.03 -22.38
CA VAL A 225 -2.54 -7.82 -21.54
C VAL A 225 -1.37 -7.51 -20.63
N LEU A 226 -0.37 -8.41 -20.51
CA LEU A 226 0.82 -8.20 -19.68
C LEU A 226 1.88 -7.34 -20.39
N ALA A 227 2.62 -6.56 -19.60
CA ALA A 227 3.85 -5.91 -20.04
C ALA A 227 4.96 -6.96 -20.27
N ASP A 228 5.93 -6.65 -21.13
CA ASP A 228 7.02 -7.58 -21.47
C ASP A 228 7.87 -7.97 -20.25
N ASP A 229 7.96 -7.09 -19.26
CA ASP A 229 8.65 -7.28 -17.99
C ASP A 229 7.70 -7.54 -16.81
N ALA A 230 6.50 -8.05 -17.07
CA ALA A 230 5.49 -8.30 -16.05
C ALA A 230 5.98 -9.29 -14.98
N ARG A 231 5.54 -9.07 -13.74
CA ARG A 231 5.80 -9.98 -12.62
C ARG A 231 4.51 -10.40 -11.96
N SER A 232 4.46 -11.65 -11.50
CA SER A 232 3.34 -12.17 -10.72
C SER A 232 3.86 -12.83 -9.46
N GLY A 233 3.34 -12.43 -8.29
CA GLY A 233 3.74 -12.97 -6.99
C GLY A 233 2.54 -13.28 -6.12
N MET A 234 2.71 -14.19 -5.16
CA MET A 234 1.60 -14.76 -4.40
C MET A 234 1.90 -14.85 -2.89
N PRO A 235 1.92 -13.72 -2.14
CA PRO A 235 1.96 -13.79 -0.69
C PRO A 235 0.84 -14.68 -0.10
N PRO A 236 1.12 -15.51 0.94
CA PRO A 236 2.29 -15.49 1.81
C PRO A 236 3.51 -16.31 1.34
N PHE A 237 3.57 -16.72 0.08
CA PHE A 237 4.70 -17.50 -0.45
C PHE A 237 5.77 -16.57 -1.05
N PRO A 238 7.08 -16.87 -0.86
CA PRO A 238 8.17 -16.12 -1.50
C PRO A 238 8.32 -16.50 -2.98
N TRP A 239 7.25 -16.93 -3.59
CA TRP A 239 7.14 -17.39 -4.96
C TRP A 239 6.71 -16.25 -5.88
N TRP A 240 7.37 -16.13 -7.01
CA TRP A 240 6.99 -15.17 -8.04
C TRP A 240 7.50 -15.60 -9.42
N LEU A 241 6.87 -15.10 -10.47
CA LEU A 241 7.16 -15.38 -11.87
C LEU A 241 7.62 -14.11 -12.57
N ASP A 242 8.61 -14.25 -13.45
CA ASP A 242 9.19 -13.19 -14.25
C ASP A 242 8.81 -13.34 -15.72
N GLY A 243 8.27 -12.27 -16.28
CA GLY A 243 7.86 -12.16 -17.66
C GLY A 243 6.62 -12.97 -18.06
N PRO A 244 5.97 -12.58 -19.17
CA PRO A 244 4.77 -13.24 -19.67
C PRO A 244 4.94 -14.73 -19.95
N ALA A 245 6.14 -15.16 -20.43
CA ALA A 245 6.41 -16.56 -20.71
C ALA A 245 6.42 -17.42 -19.45
N GLY A 246 7.07 -16.96 -18.37
CA GLY A 246 7.07 -17.64 -17.06
C GLY A 246 5.67 -17.74 -16.47
N ILE A 247 4.90 -16.67 -16.55
CA ILE A 247 3.51 -16.60 -16.09
C ILE A 247 2.64 -17.58 -16.90
N ALA A 248 2.74 -17.58 -18.23
CA ALA A 248 1.99 -18.47 -19.10
C ALA A 248 2.30 -19.96 -18.83
N ALA A 249 3.57 -20.31 -18.64
CA ALA A 249 3.99 -21.70 -18.38
C ALA A 249 3.31 -22.26 -17.14
N VAL A 250 3.22 -21.48 -16.06
CA VAL A 250 2.57 -21.92 -14.81
C VAL A 250 1.05 -21.94 -14.95
N LEU A 251 0.44 -20.91 -15.53
CA LEU A 251 -1.02 -20.83 -15.71
C LEU A 251 -1.54 -21.94 -16.61
N SER A 252 -0.77 -22.39 -17.61
CA SER A 252 -1.16 -23.49 -18.49
C SER A 252 -1.31 -24.84 -17.79
N VAL A 253 -0.61 -25.05 -16.68
CA VAL A 253 -0.70 -26.30 -15.88
C VAL A 253 -1.54 -26.16 -14.62
N ALA A 254 -1.87 -24.92 -14.24
CA ALA A 254 -2.64 -24.61 -13.03
C ALA A 254 -4.13 -24.28 -13.32
N ALA A 255 -4.63 -24.60 -14.51
CA ALA A 255 -5.99 -24.27 -14.93
C ALA A 255 -7.07 -24.71 -13.93
N ASP A 256 -6.92 -25.92 -13.37
CA ASP A 256 -7.88 -26.47 -12.41
C ASP A 256 -7.84 -25.77 -11.04
N ALA A 257 -6.72 -25.13 -10.69
CA ALA A 257 -6.54 -24.50 -9.38
C ALA A 257 -7.43 -23.26 -9.16
N CYS A 258 -7.89 -22.63 -10.24
CA CYS A 258 -8.76 -21.46 -10.22
C CYS A 258 -10.11 -21.70 -10.93
N ALA A 259 -10.48 -22.98 -11.13
CA ALA A 259 -11.71 -23.32 -11.85
C ALA A 259 -12.96 -22.80 -11.10
N GLY A 260 -13.76 -22.00 -11.80
CA GLY A 260 -14.95 -21.37 -11.24
C GLY A 260 -14.71 -20.11 -10.41
N ASP A 261 -13.48 -19.71 -10.22
CA ASP A 261 -13.15 -18.44 -9.52
C ASP A 261 -13.70 -17.24 -10.33
N ARG A 262 -14.10 -16.19 -9.60
CA ARG A 262 -14.59 -14.93 -10.15
C ARG A 262 -13.75 -13.77 -9.67
N LEU A 263 -13.49 -12.80 -10.55
CA LEU A 263 -12.81 -11.55 -10.21
C LEU A 263 -13.78 -10.37 -10.22
N VAL A 264 -13.82 -9.64 -9.12
CA VAL A 264 -14.66 -8.44 -8.97
C VAL A 264 -13.75 -7.23 -8.76
N PRO A 265 -13.89 -6.17 -9.58
CA PRO A 265 -13.15 -4.93 -9.36
C PRO A 265 -13.50 -4.27 -8.02
N GLY A 266 -12.50 -3.93 -7.24
CA GLY A 266 -12.60 -3.12 -6.03
C GLY A 266 -12.26 -1.65 -6.28
N VAL A 267 -12.10 -0.88 -5.21
CA VAL A 267 -11.65 0.52 -5.29
C VAL A 267 -10.18 0.59 -5.70
N VAL A 268 -9.79 1.68 -6.35
CA VAL A 268 -8.37 1.99 -6.56
C VAL A 268 -7.73 2.31 -5.21
N ALA A 269 -6.66 1.62 -4.87
CA ALA A 269 -5.93 1.81 -3.63
C ALA A 269 -4.45 2.12 -3.91
N GLY A 270 -3.94 3.24 -3.40
CA GLY A 270 -2.57 3.67 -3.62
C GLY A 270 -2.18 3.80 -5.10
N GLY A 271 -3.11 4.19 -5.96
CA GLY A 271 -2.85 4.29 -7.40
C GLY A 271 -2.78 2.95 -8.14
N CYS A 272 -3.15 1.84 -7.49
CA CYS A 272 -3.20 0.50 -8.07
C CYS A 272 -4.66 0.04 -8.24
N TRP A 273 -4.92 -0.76 -9.26
CA TRP A 273 -6.19 -1.47 -9.37
C TRP A 273 -6.25 -2.61 -8.35
N THR A 274 -7.41 -2.80 -7.72
CA THR A 274 -7.66 -3.96 -6.85
C THR A 274 -8.77 -4.83 -7.42
N LEU A 275 -8.63 -6.15 -7.28
CA LEU A 275 -9.63 -7.14 -7.64
C LEU A 275 -9.81 -8.12 -6.49
N GLY A 276 -11.06 -8.38 -6.09
CA GLY A 276 -11.39 -9.50 -5.22
C GLY A 276 -11.54 -10.77 -6.02
N GLN A 277 -10.83 -11.82 -5.65
CA GLN A 277 -11.02 -13.17 -6.18
C GLN A 277 -11.95 -13.93 -5.25
N TYR A 278 -13.01 -14.45 -5.82
CA TYR A 278 -14.01 -15.26 -5.12
C TYR A 278 -13.93 -16.68 -5.64
N ARG A 279 -13.92 -17.63 -4.73
CA ARG A 279 -13.84 -19.06 -5.01
C ARG A 279 -15.14 -19.77 -4.62
N PRO A 280 -15.65 -20.71 -5.44
CA PRO A 280 -16.81 -21.50 -5.06
C PRO A 280 -16.48 -22.40 -3.87
N ASP A 281 -17.31 -22.38 -2.83
CA ASP A 281 -17.29 -23.35 -1.75
C ASP A 281 -17.93 -24.69 -2.17
N ALA A 282 -17.95 -25.68 -1.30
CA ALA A 282 -18.52 -27.00 -1.58
C ALA A 282 -20.01 -26.95 -1.97
N GLY A 283 -20.73 -25.89 -1.63
CA GLY A 283 -22.13 -25.64 -2.01
C GLY A 283 -22.27 -24.80 -3.29
N GLY A 284 -21.17 -24.36 -3.89
CA GLY A 284 -21.15 -23.52 -5.09
C GLY A 284 -21.30 -22.02 -4.79
N ALA A 285 -21.40 -21.60 -3.52
CA ALA A 285 -21.43 -20.18 -3.16
C ALA A 285 -20.03 -19.57 -3.28
N LEU A 286 -19.95 -18.39 -3.88
CA LEU A 286 -18.69 -17.71 -4.10
C LEU A 286 -18.25 -16.97 -2.82
N ARG A 287 -17.10 -17.39 -2.27
CA ARG A 287 -16.50 -16.83 -1.05
C ARG A 287 -15.26 -16.01 -1.36
N PRO A 288 -15.00 -14.92 -0.62
CA PRO A 288 -13.76 -14.18 -0.72
C PRO A 288 -12.56 -15.10 -0.50
N PHE A 289 -11.59 -15.05 -1.42
CA PHE A 289 -10.43 -15.92 -1.39
C PHE A 289 -9.11 -15.15 -1.38
N ALA A 290 -8.90 -14.28 -2.38
CA ALA A 290 -7.66 -13.52 -2.50
C ALA A 290 -7.93 -12.09 -2.98
N LEU A 291 -7.04 -11.16 -2.59
CA LEU A 291 -7.02 -9.80 -3.12
C LEU A 291 -5.86 -9.66 -4.11
N LEU A 292 -6.17 -9.28 -5.33
CA LEU A 292 -5.18 -8.95 -6.34
C LEU A 292 -4.94 -7.44 -6.36
N VAL A 293 -3.66 -7.06 -6.40
CA VAL A 293 -3.23 -5.68 -6.64
C VAL A 293 -2.47 -5.65 -7.97
N LEU A 294 -2.94 -4.81 -8.90
CA LEU A 294 -2.36 -4.69 -10.23
C LEU A 294 -1.73 -3.29 -10.39
N GLU A 295 -0.47 -3.26 -10.76
CA GLU A 295 0.23 -2.07 -11.22
C GLU A 295 0.29 -2.06 -12.75
N LEU A 296 -0.03 -0.91 -13.35
CA LEU A 296 0.03 -0.74 -14.80
C LEU A 296 1.39 -0.19 -15.23
N ARG A 297 1.80 -0.50 -16.46
CA ARG A 297 3.04 -0.01 -17.06
C ARG A 297 2.91 0.07 -18.57
N GLY A 298 3.00 1.30 -19.11
CA GLY A 298 2.88 1.52 -20.56
C GLY A 298 1.53 1.06 -21.11
N GLY A 299 0.44 1.26 -20.36
CA GLY A 299 -0.91 0.84 -20.78
C GLY A 299 -1.14 -0.68 -20.72
N ARG A 300 -0.28 -1.45 -20.03
CA ARG A 300 -0.39 -2.90 -19.81
C ARG A 300 -0.27 -3.24 -18.34
N ILE A 301 -0.57 -4.47 -17.96
CA ILE A 301 -0.40 -4.96 -16.59
C ILE A 301 1.08 -5.30 -16.37
N GLY A 302 1.74 -4.52 -15.52
CA GLY A 302 3.16 -4.67 -15.20
C GLY A 302 3.41 -5.64 -14.04
N ASP A 303 2.74 -5.46 -12.92
CA ASP A 303 2.92 -6.31 -11.75
C ASP A 303 1.55 -6.78 -11.22
N VAL A 304 1.47 -8.05 -10.82
CA VAL A 304 0.30 -8.64 -10.17
C VAL A 304 0.76 -9.24 -8.84
N VAL A 305 0.21 -8.77 -7.73
CA VAL A 305 0.42 -9.36 -6.41
C VAL A 305 -0.89 -9.92 -5.90
N THR A 306 -0.96 -11.24 -5.73
CA THR A 306 -2.15 -11.96 -5.25
C THR A 306 -1.98 -12.31 -3.79
N TYR A 307 -2.66 -11.58 -2.90
CA TYR A 307 -2.64 -11.83 -1.47
C TYR A 307 -3.68 -12.89 -1.13
N LEU A 308 -3.23 -14.10 -0.82
CA LEU A 308 -4.11 -15.21 -0.44
C LEU A 308 -4.67 -14.99 0.97
N GLU A 309 -5.83 -15.58 1.26
CA GLU A 309 -6.50 -15.52 2.57
C GLU A 309 -6.79 -14.08 3.05
N TYR A 310 -7.00 -13.16 2.09
CA TYR A 310 -7.24 -11.74 2.37
C TYR A 310 -8.73 -11.35 2.38
N GLY A 311 -9.62 -12.35 2.40
CA GLY A 311 -11.08 -12.18 2.29
C GLY A 311 -11.70 -11.31 3.37
N ASP A 312 -11.20 -11.40 4.61
CA ASP A 312 -11.69 -10.62 5.75
C ASP A 312 -11.53 -9.11 5.59
N ARG A 313 -10.65 -8.69 4.66
CA ARG A 313 -10.35 -7.28 4.37
C ARG A 313 -11.12 -6.72 3.16
N PHE A 314 -11.93 -7.53 2.48
CA PHE A 314 -12.62 -7.14 1.25
C PHE A 314 -13.46 -5.88 1.39
N ALA A 315 -14.14 -5.71 2.52
CA ALA A 315 -14.95 -4.52 2.80
C ALA A 315 -14.14 -3.21 2.71
N ALA A 316 -12.86 -3.23 3.11
CA ALA A 316 -11.97 -2.05 3.01
C ALA A 316 -11.65 -1.66 1.56
N TYR A 317 -11.86 -2.56 0.61
CA TYR A 317 -11.66 -2.34 -0.83
C TYR A 317 -12.97 -2.21 -1.61
N GLY A 318 -14.10 -1.99 -0.91
CA GLY A 318 -15.42 -1.86 -1.54
C GLY A 318 -15.93 -3.16 -2.17
N LEU A 319 -15.36 -4.29 -1.77
CA LEU A 319 -15.71 -5.61 -2.27
C LEU A 319 -16.77 -6.28 -1.39
N PRO A 320 -17.76 -6.97 -1.96
CA PRO A 320 -18.77 -7.68 -1.18
C PRO A 320 -18.18 -8.86 -0.39
N VAL A 321 -18.77 -9.17 0.75
CA VAL A 321 -18.35 -10.29 1.62
C VAL A 321 -18.84 -11.66 1.11
N SER A 322 -19.65 -11.69 0.06
CA SER A 322 -20.12 -12.89 -0.66
C SER A 322 -20.70 -12.49 -2.01
N LEU A 323 -20.68 -13.39 -2.98
CA LEU A 323 -21.35 -13.23 -4.28
C LEU A 323 -22.42 -14.31 -4.45
#